data_c2025a07ac533f2c73b6b09e12333804
#
_entry.id   c2025a07ac533f2c73b6b09e12333804
#
_cell.length_a   1.000
_cell.length_b   1.000
_cell.length_c   1.000
_cell.angle_alpha   90.00
_cell.angle_beta   90.00
_cell.angle_gamma   90.00
#
_symmetry.space_group_name_H-M   'P 1'
#
loop_
_entity.id
_entity.type
_entity.pdbx_description
1 polymer ?
#
loop_
_entity_poly.entity_id
_entity_poly.type
_entity_poly.pdbx_seq_one_letter_code
_entity_poly.pdbx_strand_id
1 'polypeptide(L)'
;MNDTRMFIDRRCGGLRIWLLLVLSCFVLGVPAQSIAELARKAEERKDPLHAYTNVGDFHYGMAVAQKKLPNDEPGEYWGVVDEEGKVRIAFKYRSLHYVDNLNDEDNLYVCRTDRGYGLVSTSSGEILSTTYSDLTDEGGERWSVRRNGKMGIVKVGEANGSFRVETIIPCEYDQVQAGDDDKYYLVTNGPLHGLLDWDGKTIIAC
;
A
#
# COMPACT_ATOMS: atom_id res chain seq x y z
N MET A 1 -58.85 14.89 25.05
CA MET A 1 -58.09 14.81 23.78
C MET A 1 -56.63 14.65 24.18
N ASN A 2 -56.19 13.43 24.38
CA ASN A 2 -54.83 13.09 24.77
C ASN A 2 -54.19 12.34 23.60
N ASP A 3 -53.25 12.99 22.99
CA ASP A 3 -52.45 12.43 21.88
C ASP A 3 -51.18 11.83 22.50
N THR A 4 -51.19 10.51 22.69
CA THR A 4 -50.02 9.77 23.22
C THR A 4 -49.22 9.26 22.04
N ARG A 5 -48.20 9.99 21.62
CA ARG A 5 -47.24 9.50 20.64
C ARG A 5 -46.34 8.44 21.27
N MET A 6 -46.51 7.23 20.82
CA MET A 6 -45.70 6.07 21.17
C MET A 6 -44.32 6.18 20.47
N PHE A 7 -43.27 6.47 21.25
CA PHE A 7 -41.87 6.39 20.79
C PHE A 7 -41.50 4.91 20.69
N ILE A 8 -41.36 4.41 19.47
CA ILE A 8 -40.83 3.05 19.24
C ILE A 8 -39.31 3.16 19.24
N ASP A 9 -38.70 2.71 20.33
CA ASP A 9 -37.26 2.57 20.49
C ASP A 9 -36.73 1.44 19.59
N ARG A 10 -35.94 1.80 18.55
CA ARG A 10 -35.36 0.87 17.57
C ARG A 10 -34.18 0.05 18.09
N ARG A 11 -33.89 0.08 19.41
CA ARG A 11 -32.72 -0.64 19.99
C ARG A 11 -32.99 -2.08 20.42
N CYS A 12 -34.22 -2.59 20.29
CA CYS A 12 -34.55 -3.94 20.74
C CYS A 12 -34.53 -5.04 19.67
N GLY A 13 -34.12 -4.75 18.44
CA GLY A 13 -34.08 -5.74 17.33
C GLY A 13 -33.08 -6.88 17.56
N GLY A 14 -31.91 -6.58 18.11
CA GLY A 14 -30.85 -7.56 18.35
C GLY A 14 -31.20 -8.60 19.43
N LEU A 15 -31.81 -8.13 20.51
CA LEU A 15 -32.15 -9.01 21.65
C LEU A 15 -33.24 -10.04 21.32
N ARG A 16 -34.21 -9.68 20.48
CA ARG A 16 -35.29 -10.60 20.05
C ARG A 16 -34.80 -11.70 19.12
N ILE A 17 -33.85 -11.41 18.25
CA ILE A 17 -33.22 -12.41 17.34
C ILE A 17 -32.39 -13.39 18.19
N TRP A 18 -31.67 -12.91 19.20
CA TRP A 18 -30.89 -13.74 20.12
C TRP A 18 -31.78 -14.68 20.92
N LEU A 19 -32.91 -14.18 21.45
CA LEU A 19 -33.85 -14.99 22.22
C LEU A 19 -34.52 -16.10 21.38
N LEU A 20 -34.84 -15.81 20.12
CA LEU A 20 -35.42 -16.79 19.19
C LEU A 20 -34.39 -17.86 18.77
N LEU A 21 -33.10 -17.49 18.57
CA LEU A 21 -32.04 -18.45 18.30
C LEU A 21 -31.78 -19.37 19.50
N VAL A 22 -31.75 -18.82 20.72
CA VAL A 22 -31.53 -19.62 21.93
C VAL A 22 -32.74 -20.56 22.20
N LEU A 23 -33.97 -20.12 21.97
CA LEU A 23 -35.15 -20.97 22.12
C LEU A 23 -35.21 -22.11 21.10
N SER A 24 -34.82 -21.85 19.83
CA SER A 24 -34.81 -22.88 18.79
C SER A 24 -33.73 -23.95 19.01
N CYS A 25 -32.62 -23.58 19.66
CA CYS A 25 -31.55 -24.52 19.96
C CYS A 25 -31.84 -25.47 21.12
N PHE A 26 -32.67 -25.05 22.07
CA PHE A 26 -33.12 -25.92 23.15
C PHE A 26 -33.98 -27.11 22.64
N VAL A 27 -34.68 -26.90 21.48
CA VAL A 27 -35.50 -27.94 20.84
C VAL A 27 -34.64 -28.90 19.98
N LEU A 28 -33.48 -28.46 19.53
CA LEU A 28 -32.61 -29.23 18.59
C LEU A 28 -31.38 -29.84 19.27
N GLY A 29 -31.18 -29.66 20.59
CA GLY A 29 -30.06 -30.24 21.32
C GLY A 29 -28.67 -29.75 20.88
N VAL A 30 -28.58 -28.55 20.25
CA VAL A 30 -27.29 -27.97 19.82
C VAL A 30 -26.56 -27.40 21.04
N PRO A 31 -25.33 -27.78 21.34
CA PRO A 31 -24.59 -27.28 22.50
C PRO A 31 -24.37 -25.78 22.42
N ALA A 32 -24.50 -25.07 23.54
CA ALA A 32 -24.37 -23.61 23.63
C ALA A 32 -23.03 -23.06 23.06
N GLN A 33 -21.96 -23.86 23.13
CA GLN A 33 -20.66 -23.54 22.56
C GLN A 33 -20.71 -23.43 21.02
N SER A 34 -21.49 -24.27 20.33
CA SER A 34 -21.68 -24.25 18.90
C SER A 34 -22.43 -22.99 18.43
N ILE A 35 -23.33 -22.46 19.25
CA ILE A 35 -24.11 -21.25 18.96
C ILE A 35 -23.23 -20.01 19.07
N ALA A 36 -22.41 -19.93 20.14
CA ALA A 36 -21.47 -18.83 20.33
C ALA A 36 -20.43 -18.79 19.19
N GLU A 37 -19.96 -19.96 18.76
CA GLU A 37 -19.03 -20.07 17.63
C GLU A 37 -19.67 -19.69 16.29
N LEU A 38 -20.91 -20.09 16.04
CA LEU A 38 -21.67 -19.69 14.85
C LEU A 38 -21.97 -18.19 14.84
N ALA A 39 -22.30 -17.60 15.98
CA ALA A 39 -22.51 -16.16 16.12
C ALA A 39 -21.22 -15.38 15.85
N ARG A 40 -20.08 -15.82 16.43
CA ARG A 40 -18.76 -15.24 16.17
C ARG A 40 -18.40 -15.32 14.69
N LYS A 41 -18.55 -16.48 14.04
CA LYS A 41 -18.32 -16.65 12.61
C LYS A 41 -19.26 -15.79 11.74
N ALA A 42 -20.48 -15.52 12.20
CA ALA A 42 -21.42 -14.65 11.49
C ALA A 42 -21.03 -13.16 11.62
N GLU A 43 -20.48 -12.75 12.77
CA GLU A 43 -19.94 -11.38 12.95
C GLU A 43 -18.62 -11.19 12.18
N GLU A 44 -17.72 -12.16 12.23
CA GLU A 44 -16.49 -12.16 11.43
C GLU A 44 -16.77 -12.03 9.92
N ARG A 45 -17.84 -12.65 9.40
CA ARG A 45 -18.28 -12.52 7.99
C ARG A 45 -18.83 -11.13 7.62
N LYS A 46 -19.18 -10.30 8.61
CA LYS A 46 -19.65 -8.92 8.38
C LYS A 46 -18.49 -7.93 8.30
N ASP A 47 -17.32 -8.30 8.81
CA ASP A 47 -16.13 -7.49 8.68
C ASP A 47 -15.49 -7.76 7.31
N PRO A 48 -15.49 -6.79 6.38
CA PRO A 48 -14.91 -6.95 5.05
C PRO A 48 -13.39 -7.20 5.09
N LEU A 49 -12.74 -6.84 6.20
CA LEU A 49 -11.29 -6.97 6.39
C LEU A 49 -10.86 -8.30 7.03
N HIS A 50 -11.83 -9.11 7.48
CA HIS A 50 -11.56 -10.41 8.13
C HIS A 50 -10.69 -11.39 7.32
N ALA A 51 -10.67 -11.24 6.00
CA ALA A 51 -9.88 -12.11 5.11
C ALA A 51 -8.37 -11.83 5.14
N TYR A 52 -7.94 -10.78 5.83
CA TYR A 52 -6.55 -10.33 5.89
C TYR A 52 -5.94 -10.64 7.26
N THR A 53 -4.65 -11.02 7.27
CA THR A 53 -3.93 -11.34 8.53
C THR A 53 -3.52 -10.09 9.29
N ASN A 54 -3.31 -9.01 8.57
CA ASN A 54 -3.03 -7.69 9.14
C ASN A 54 -3.57 -6.60 8.19
N VAL A 55 -4.06 -5.50 8.74
CA VAL A 55 -4.47 -4.30 8.00
C VAL A 55 -3.90 -3.10 8.74
N GLY A 56 -3.13 -2.29 8.06
CA GLY A 56 -2.56 -1.04 8.58
C GLY A 56 -3.59 0.09 8.66
N ASP A 57 -3.08 1.29 8.95
CA ASP A 57 -3.91 2.49 8.98
C ASP A 57 -4.42 2.85 7.58
N PHE A 58 -5.63 3.40 7.52
CA PHE A 58 -6.21 3.87 6.27
C PHE A 58 -5.69 5.27 5.94
N HIS A 59 -5.18 5.41 4.72
CA HIS A 59 -4.80 6.67 4.10
C HIS A 59 -5.66 6.87 2.85
N TYR A 60 -6.47 7.93 2.82
CA TYR A 60 -7.40 8.24 1.70
C TYR A 60 -8.27 7.02 1.29
N GLY A 61 -8.83 6.33 2.29
CA GLY A 61 -9.69 5.16 2.06
C GLY A 61 -8.96 3.89 1.64
N MET A 62 -7.62 3.85 1.70
CA MET A 62 -6.79 2.71 1.32
C MET A 62 -5.88 2.30 2.48
N ALA A 63 -5.73 1.00 2.72
CA ALA A 63 -4.82 0.45 3.71
C ALA A 63 -3.92 -0.62 3.12
N VAL A 64 -2.66 -0.63 3.56
CA VAL A 64 -1.74 -1.73 3.29
C VAL A 64 -2.16 -2.93 4.13
N ALA A 65 -2.34 -4.07 3.50
CA ALA A 65 -2.78 -5.28 4.16
C ALA A 65 -1.87 -6.48 3.86
N GLN A 66 -1.89 -7.47 4.75
CA GLN A 66 -1.21 -8.75 4.58
C GLN A 66 -2.20 -9.89 4.38
N LYS A 67 -1.80 -10.88 3.58
CA LYS A 67 -2.56 -12.09 3.34
C LYS A 67 -1.65 -13.28 3.09
N LYS A 68 -2.03 -14.43 3.66
CA LYS A 68 -1.47 -15.73 3.24
C LYS A 68 -2.10 -16.17 1.93
N LEU A 69 -1.29 -16.53 0.95
CA LEU A 69 -1.79 -17.09 -0.30
C LEU A 69 -2.08 -18.59 -0.16
N PRO A 70 -3.10 -19.13 -0.86
CA PRO A 70 -3.55 -20.52 -0.69
C PRO A 70 -2.55 -21.60 -1.14
N ASN A 71 -1.50 -21.24 -1.87
CA ASN A 71 -0.62 -22.20 -2.57
C ASN A 71 0.67 -22.53 -1.82
N ASP A 72 0.66 -22.53 -0.47
CA ASP A 72 1.77 -22.95 0.38
C ASP A 72 3.15 -22.31 0.11
N GLU A 73 3.20 -21.21 -0.61
CA GLU A 73 4.42 -20.41 -0.64
C GLU A 73 4.70 -19.86 0.75
N PRO A 74 5.90 -20.10 1.30
CA PRO A 74 6.22 -19.67 2.66
C PRO A 74 6.20 -18.13 2.73
N GLY A 75 5.26 -17.60 3.51
CA GLY A 75 5.20 -16.19 3.84
C GLY A 75 3.86 -15.54 3.59
N GLU A 76 3.76 -14.34 4.09
CA GLU A 76 2.64 -13.44 3.87
C GLU A 76 3.01 -12.44 2.78
N TYR A 77 2.02 -12.09 1.97
CA TYR A 77 2.18 -11.12 0.90
C TYR A 77 1.44 -9.84 1.24
N TRP A 78 2.00 -8.73 0.80
CA TRP A 78 1.45 -7.41 0.97
C TRP A 78 0.67 -6.98 -0.28
N GLY A 79 -0.45 -6.30 -0.04
CA GLY A 79 -1.30 -5.65 -1.04
C GLY A 79 -1.98 -4.43 -0.44
N VAL A 80 -2.90 -3.81 -1.18
CA VAL A 80 -3.71 -2.69 -0.71
C VAL A 80 -5.18 -3.02 -0.87
N VAL A 81 -5.96 -2.65 0.14
CA VAL A 81 -7.41 -2.81 0.18
C VAL A 81 -8.09 -1.48 0.50
N ASP A 82 -9.34 -1.33 0.08
CA ASP A 82 -10.19 -0.23 0.52
C ASP A 82 -10.97 -0.61 1.81
N GLU A 83 -11.76 0.33 2.33
CA GLU A 83 -12.57 0.16 3.55
C GLU A 83 -13.62 -0.95 3.41
N GLU A 84 -14.06 -1.27 2.21
CA GLU A 84 -14.96 -2.38 1.91
C GLU A 84 -14.22 -3.72 1.76
N GLY A 85 -12.90 -3.75 1.96
CA GLY A 85 -12.05 -4.94 1.83
C GLY A 85 -11.80 -5.38 0.39
N LYS A 86 -12.08 -4.53 -0.60
CA LYS A 86 -11.78 -4.82 -1.99
C LYS A 86 -10.31 -4.60 -2.29
N VAL A 87 -9.69 -5.55 -2.97
CA VAL A 87 -8.29 -5.48 -3.37
C VAL A 87 -8.09 -4.39 -4.43
N ARG A 88 -7.22 -3.43 -4.13
CA ARG A 88 -6.81 -2.33 -5.02
C ARG A 88 -5.43 -2.58 -5.62
N ILE A 89 -4.51 -3.12 -4.83
CA ILE A 89 -3.21 -3.62 -5.30
C ILE A 89 -3.10 -5.09 -4.89
N ALA A 90 -2.76 -5.95 -5.85
CA ALA A 90 -2.70 -7.40 -5.64
C ALA A 90 -1.67 -7.81 -4.58
N PHE A 91 -1.97 -8.86 -3.83
CA PHE A 91 -1.08 -9.48 -2.83
C PHE A 91 0.02 -10.28 -3.51
N LYS A 92 1.13 -9.62 -3.84
CA LYS A 92 2.30 -10.23 -4.51
C LYS A 92 3.64 -9.66 -4.03
N TYR A 93 3.61 -8.64 -3.17
CA TYR A 93 4.79 -7.95 -2.71
C TYR A 93 5.31 -8.53 -1.39
N ARG A 94 6.63 -8.50 -1.19
CA ARG A 94 7.30 -8.88 0.06
C ARG A 94 7.26 -7.75 1.10
N SER A 95 7.15 -6.51 0.65
CA SER A 95 6.81 -5.35 1.48
C SER A 95 6.13 -4.29 0.63
N LEU A 96 5.36 -3.43 1.29
CA LEU A 96 4.63 -2.34 0.67
C LEU A 96 4.51 -1.21 1.69
N HIS A 97 4.98 0.00 1.32
CA HIS A 97 4.99 1.17 2.19
C HIS A 97 4.35 2.35 1.47
N TYR A 98 3.43 3.00 2.16
CA TYR A 98 2.79 4.21 1.67
C TYR A 98 3.81 5.36 1.57
N VAL A 99 3.69 6.20 0.53
CA VAL A 99 4.51 7.40 0.31
C VAL A 99 3.68 8.63 0.60
N ASP A 100 4.02 9.35 1.66
CA ASP A 100 3.23 10.46 2.22
C ASP A 100 3.48 11.81 1.53
N ASN A 101 4.08 11.83 0.35
CA ASN A 101 4.62 13.07 -0.24
C ASN A 101 3.90 13.57 -1.49
N LEU A 102 2.86 12.90 -1.95
CA LEU A 102 2.17 13.24 -3.20
C LEU A 102 0.72 13.63 -2.95
N ASN A 103 0.15 14.38 -3.88
CA ASN A 103 -1.20 14.93 -3.80
C ASN A 103 -2.23 13.90 -3.31
N ASP A 104 -3.18 14.39 -2.52
CA ASP A 104 -4.17 13.67 -1.72
C ASP A 104 -5.05 12.64 -2.45
N GLU A 105 -4.99 12.53 -3.77
CA GLU A 105 -5.89 11.68 -4.55
C GLU A 105 -5.26 10.37 -5.04
N ASP A 106 -3.92 10.27 -5.14
CA ASP A 106 -3.24 9.09 -5.67
C ASP A 106 -2.32 8.44 -4.64
N ASN A 107 -2.74 7.29 -4.14
CA ASN A 107 -1.96 6.50 -3.21
C ASN A 107 -0.78 5.83 -3.93
N LEU A 108 0.43 6.35 -3.71
CA LEU A 108 1.70 5.80 -4.17
C LEU A 108 2.34 4.93 -3.07
N TYR A 109 2.95 3.83 -3.49
CA TYR A 109 3.62 2.90 -2.57
C TYR A 109 4.98 2.49 -3.11
N VAL A 110 5.98 2.48 -2.24
CA VAL A 110 7.22 1.73 -2.47
C VAL A 110 6.91 0.25 -2.28
N CYS A 111 7.15 -0.53 -3.30
CA CYS A 111 6.93 -1.98 -3.27
C CYS A 111 8.23 -2.75 -3.45
N ARG A 112 8.29 -3.95 -2.86
CA ARG A 112 9.42 -4.87 -2.99
C ARG A 112 8.93 -6.24 -3.41
N THR A 113 9.66 -6.87 -4.33
CA THR A 113 9.55 -8.28 -4.67
C THR A 113 10.89 -8.98 -4.43
N ASP A 114 10.99 -10.26 -4.72
CA ASP A 114 12.27 -10.98 -4.68
C ASP A 114 13.29 -10.46 -5.71
N ARG A 115 12.84 -9.69 -6.71
CA ARG A 115 13.71 -9.08 -7.73
C ARG A 115 14.24 -7.70 -7.34
N GLY A 116 13.60 -7.01 -6.40
CA GLY A 116 14.01 -5.67 -5.96
C GLY A 116 12.85 -4.76 -5.62
N TYR A 117 13.16 -3.47 -5.57
CA TYR A 117 12.24 -2.38 -5.26
C TYR A 117 11.65 -1.75 -6.52
N GLY A 118 10.46 -1.18 -6.39
CA GLY A 118 9.77 -0.41 -7.41
C GLY A 118 8.67 0.46 -6.80
N LEU A 119 7.88 1.09 -7.65
CA LEU A 119 6.75 1.93 -7.27
C LEU A 119 5.46 1.40 -7.89
N VAL A 120 4.38 1.47 -7.12
CA VAL A 120 3.03 1.08 -7.55
C VAL A 120 2.01 2.06 -6.99
N SER A 121 0.98 2.38 -7.76
CA SER A 121 -0.17 3.17 -7.28
C SER A 121 -1.48 2.42 -7.43
N THR A 122 -2.51 2.89 -6.73
CA THR A 122 -3.86 2.35 -6.82
C THR A 122 -4.56 2.74 -8.13
N SER A 123 -4.19 3.86 -8.73
CA SER A 123 -4.77 4.39 -9.97
C SER A 123 -4.06 3.90 -11.23
N SER A 124 -2.71 3.95 -11.24
CA SER A 124 -1.89 3.69 -12.43
C SER A 124 -1.26 2.29 -12.45
N GLY A 125 -1.36 1.52 -11.36
CA GLY A 125 -0.69 0.22 -11.24
C GLY A 125 0.82 0.34 -11.07
N GLU A 126 1.61 -0.50 -11.75
CA GLU A 126 3.08 -0.46 -11.69
C GLU A 126 3.61 0.80 -12.40
N ILE A 127 4.27 1.67 -11.65
CA ILE A 127 4.88 2.92 -12.13
C ILE A 127 6.36 2.72 -12.42
N LEU A 128 7.06 2.11 -11.46
CA LEU A 128 8.47 1.77 -11.59
C LEU A 128 8.64 0.28 -11.31
N SER A 129 9.27 -0.43 -12.25
CA SER A 129 9.41 -1.90 -12.14
C SER A 129 10.27 -2.31 -10.94
N THR A 130 9.97 -3.46 -10.34
CA THR A 130 10.70 -4.00 -9.18
C THR A 130 12.05 -4.61 -9.56
N THR A 131 12.91 -3.85 -10.23
CA THR A 131 14.24 -4.29 -10.71
C THR A 131 15.40 -3.55 -10.08
N TYR A 132 15.12 -2.62 -9.19
CA TYR A 132 16.14 -1.83 -8.52
C TYR A 132 16.56 -2.49 -7.21
N SER A 133 17.86 -2.57 -6.96
CA SER A 133 18.39 -3.08 -5.70
C SER A 133 18.22 -2.09 -4.54
N ASP A 134 18.01 -0.81 -4.87
CA ASP A 134 17.74 0.26 -3.93
C ASP A 134 16.87 1.33 -4.55
N LEU A 135 16.02 1.97 -3.73
CA LEU A 135 15.09 3.02 -4.13
C LEU A 135 14.85 3.94 -2.92
N THR A 136 15.22 5.21 -3.05
CA THR A 136 15.09 6.21 -1.98
C THR A 136 14.41 7.47 -2.52
N ASP A 137 13.45 7.98 -1.78
CA ASP A 137 12.81 9.27 -2.05
C ASP A 137 13.77 10.40 -1.64
N GLU A 138 14.13 11.25 -2.58
CA GLU A 138 14.98 12.43 -2.38
C GLU A 138 14.16 13.71 -2.22
N GLY A 139 12.83 13.60 -2.29
CA GLY A 139 11.91 14.72 -2.33
C GLY A 139 11.76 15.35 -3.72
N GLY A 140 10.78 16.26 -3.87
CA GLY A 140 10.57 17.00 -5.13
C GLY A 140 10.31 16.09 -6.34
N GLU A 141 9.58 14.98 -6.15
CA GLU A 141 9.30 13.95 -7.17
C GLU A 141 10.55 13.17 -7.64
N ARG A 142 11.70 13.31 -6.98
CA ARG A 142 12.96 12.68 -7.38
C ARG A 142 13.26 11.48 -6.52
N TRP A 143 13.74 10.42 -7.17
CA TRP A 143 14.07 9.16 -6.53
C TRP A 143 15.47 8.74 -6.96
N SER A 144 16.34 8.50 -5.99
CA SER A 144 17.58 7.81 -6.27
C SER A 144 17.30 6.32 -6.44
N VAL A 145 17.86 5.75 -7.47
CA VAL A 145 17.69 4.34 -7.86
C VAL A 145 19.02 3.66 -8.05
N ARG A 146 19.10 2.38 -7.67
CA ARG A 146 20.30 1.57 -7.91
C ARG A 146 19.95 0.33 -8.71
N ARG A 147 20.66 0.09 -9.79
CA ARG A 147 20.53 -1.12 -10.61
C ARG A 147 21.90 -1.57 -11.10
N ASN A 148 22.18 -2.89 -11.00
CA ASN A 148 23.48 -3.48 -11.37
C ASN A 148 24.68 -2.80 -10.67
N GLY A 149 24.51 -2.41 -9.39
CA GLY A 149 25.55 -1.72 -8.62
C GLY A 149 25.73 -0.24 -8.93
N LYS A 150 25.05 0.30 -9.95
CA LYS A 150 25.14 1.70 -10.34
C LYS A 150 23.92 2.50 -9.92
N MET A 151 24.15 3.76 -9.56
CA MET A 151 23.11 4.72 -9.15
C MET A 151 22.66 5.58 -10.33
N GLY A 152 21.42 6.00 -10.27
CA GLY A 152 20.81 6.98 -11.15
C GLY A 152 19.71 7.75 -10.41
N ILE A 153 19.08 8.70 -11.09
CA ILE A 153 17.95 9.48 -10.61
C ILE A 153 16.79 9.35 -11.60
N VAL A 154 15.61 9.06 -11.06
CA VAL A 154 14.36 9.13 -11.81
C VAL A 154 13.47 10.19 -11.19
N LYS A 155 12.68 10.86 -12.01
CA LYS A 155 11.61 11.75 -11.59
C LYS A 155 10.29 11.02 -11.77
N VAL A 156 9.47 11.01 -10.72
CA VAL A 156 8.12 10.40 -10.71
C VAL A 156 7.14 11.49 -10.39
N GLY A 157 6.51 12.05 -11.41
CA GLY A 157 5.53 13.10 -11.28
C GLY A 157 4.15 12.65 -11.76
N GLU A 158 3.11 13.29 -11.27
CA GLU A 158 1.75 13.09 -11.72
C GLU A 158 1.39 14.09 -12.82
N ALA A 159 0.76 13.62 -13.87
CA ALA A 159 0.21 14.45 -14.91
C ALA A 159 -1.12 13.86 -15.42
N ASN A 160 -2.20 14.65 -15.35
CA ASN A 160 -3.55 14.27 -15.80
C ASN A 160 -4.07 12.98 -15.14
N GLY A 161 -3.90 12.83 -13.81
CA GLY A 161 -4.35 11.66 -13.05
C GLY A 161 -3.57 10.38 -13.35
N SER A 162 -2.36 10.49 -13.87
CA SER A 162 -1.48 9.35 -14.12
C SER A 162 -0.04 9.67 -13.81
N PHE A 163 0.66 8.72 -13.20
CA PHE A 163 2.09 8.86 -12.93
C PHE A 163 2.93 8.72 -14.20
N ARG A 164 3.97 9.53 -14.31
CA ARG A 164 4.98 9.47 -15.34
C ARG A 164 6.37 9.34 -14.73
N VAL A 165 7.18 8.52 -15.34
CA VAL A 165 8.59 8.35 -14.96
C VAL A 165 9.47 8.95 -16.04
N GLU A 166 10.37 9.83 -15.62
CA GLU A 166 11.43 10.39 -16.45
C GLU A 166 12.78 9.99 -15.85
N THR A 167 13.68 9.48 -16.67
CA THR A 167 15.05 9.21 -16.24
C THR A 167 15.87 10.50 -16.35
N ILE A 168 16.25 11.05 -15.21
CA ILE A 168 17.10 12.25 -15.13
C ILE A 168 18.57 11.85 -15.27
N ILE A 169 19.00 10.85 -14.50
CA ILE A 169 20.36 10.30 -14.56
C ILE A 169 20.24 8.78 -14.70
N PRO A 170 20.77 8.17 -15.76
CA PRO A 170 20.76 6.72 -15.90
C PRO A 170 21.64 6.04 -14.82
N CYS A 171 21.37 4.76 -14.52
CA CYS A 171 22.16 3.97 -13.57
C CYS A 171 23.53 3.60 -14.16
N GLU A 172 24.43 4.57 -14.22
CA GLU A 172 25.76 4.44 -14.84
C GLU A 172 26.90 4.86 -13.90
N TYR A 173 26.58 5.55 -12.81
CA TYR A 173 27.54 6.09 -11.85
C TYR A 173 27.62 5.21 -10.59
N ASP A 174 28.79 5.17 -9.95
CA ASP A 174 28.97 4.47 -8.67
C ASP A 174 28.24 5.20 -7.53
N GLN A 175 28.24 6.54 -7.60
CA GLN A 175 27.51 7.41 -6.69
C GLN A 175 26.93 8.61 -7.44
N VAL A 176 25.77 9.05 -7.00
CA VAL A 176 25.12 10.29 -7.42
C VAL A 176 24.68 11.00 -6.13
N GLN A 177 25.07 12.24 -5.94
CA GLN A 177 24.76 13.06 -4.77
C GLN A 177 24.24 14.41 -5.21
N ALA A 178 23.08 14.81 -4.74
CA ALA A 178 22.57 16.17 -4.93
C ALA A 178 23.47 17.18 -4.21
N GLY A 179 23.73 18.31 -4.85
CA GLY A 179 24.39 19.44 -4.21
C GLY A 179 23.45 20.21 -3.29
N ASP A 180 24.01 21.04 -2.42
CA ASP A 180 23.29 21.73 -1.33
C ASP A 180 22.13 22.64 -1.80
N ASP A 181 22.14 23.06 -3.05
CA ASP A 181 21.18 24.02 -3.60
C ASP A 181 20.15 23.40 -4.57
N ASP A 182 20.10 22.07 -4.70
CA ASP A 182 19.29 21.36 -5.69
C ASP A 182 19.49 21.90 -7.13
N LYS A 183 20.72 22.26 -7.49
CA LYS A 183 21.06 22.81 -8.79
C LYS A 183 21.93 21.90 -9.63
N TYR A 184 22.59 20.95 -9.00
CA TYR A 184 23.53 20.04 -9.65
C TYR A 184 23.65 18.73 -8.89
N TYR A 185 24.20 17.74 -9.56
CA TYR A 185 24.61 16.47 -8.99
C TYR A 185 26.12 16.28 -9.10
N LEU A 186 26.74 15.88 -8.01
CA LEU A 186 28.07 15.31 -8.00
C LEU A 186 27.97 13.83 -8.34
N VAL A 187 28.74 13.38 -9.32
CA VAL A 187 28.74 11.97 -9.75
C VAL A 187 30.15 11.40 -9.66
N THR A 188 30.24 10.10 -9.37
CA THR A 188 31.53 9.40 -9.35
C THR A 188 31.47 8.14 -10.21
N ASN A 189 32.57 7.82 -10.89
CA ASN A 189 32.73 6.57 -11.62
C ASN A 189 34.18 6.08 -11.46
N GLY A 190 34.38 5.08 -10.59
CA GLY A 190 35.71 4.69 -10.13
C GLY A 190 36.38 5.85 -9.40
N PRO A 191 37.62 6.21 -9.81
CA PRO A 191 38.35 7.33 -9.22
C PRO A 191 37.96 8.71 -9.81
N LEU A 192 37.07 8.74 -10.80
CA LEU A 192 36.72 9.96 -11.52
C LEU A 192 35.51 10.63 -10.89
N HIS A 193 35.51 11.97 -10.92
CA HIS A 193 34.40 12.78 -10.41
C HIS A 193 33.88 13.67 -11.53
N GLY A 194 32.58 13.87 -11.59
CA GLY A 194 31.91 14.72 -12.58
C GLY A 194 30.83 15.57 -11.96
N LEU A 195 30.28 16.46 -12.74
CA LEU A 195 29.20 17.37 -12.36
C LEU A 195 28.10 17.33 -13.43
N LEU A 196 26.88 17.11 -13.03
CA LEU A 196 25.69 17.22 -13.88
C LEU A 196 24.83 18.37 -13.36
N ASP A 197 24.10 19.04 -14.27
CA ASP A 197 23.05 19.96 -13.83
C ASP A 197 21.84 19.21 -13.26
N TRP A 198 20.85 19.96 -12.78
CA TRP A 198 19.67 19.37 -12.15
C TRP A 198 18.81 18.54 -13.11
N ASP A 199 18.93 18.73 -14.41
CA ASP A 199 18.25 17.95 -15.45
C ASP A 199 19.12 16.78 -15.97
N GLY A 200 20.25 16.51 -15.32
CA GLY A 200 21.14 15.38 -15.64
C GLY A 200 22.09 15.64 -16.81
N LYS A 201 22.17 16.89 -17.32
CA LYS A 201 23.08 17.24 -18.39
C LYS A 201 24.50 17.44 -17.85
N THR A 202 25.48 16.89 -18.53
CA THR A 202 26.88 16.96 -18.12
C THR A 202 27.43 18.39 -18.18
N ILE A 203 27.92 18.89 -17.03
CA ILE A 203 28.70 20.12 -16.89
C ILE A 203 30.18 19.78 -16.91
N ILE A 204 30.59 18.78 -16.12
CA ILE A 204 31.97 18.26 -16.07
C ILE A 204 31.87 16.73 -16.19
N ALA A 205 32.53 16.16 -17.17
CA ALA A 205 32.56 14.70 -17.32
C ALA A 205 33.47 14.03 -16.28
N CYS A 206 33.11 12.79 -15.91
CA CYS A 206 33.98 11.90 -15.16
C CYS A 206 35.18 11.46 -16.01
#